data_97816735cda651ac9a9b71a67ee05ae0
#
_entry.id   97816735cda651ac9a9b71a67ee05ae0
#
_cell.length_a   1.000
_cell.length_b   1.000
_cell.length_c   1.000
_cell.angle_alpha   90.00
_cell.angle_beta   90.00
_cell.angle_gamma   90.00
#
_symmetry.space_group_name_H-M   'P 1'
#
loop_
_entity.id
_entity.type
_entity.pdbx_description
1 polymer ?
#
loop_
_entity_poly.entity_id
_entity_poly.type
_entity_poly.pdbx_seq_one_letter_code
_entity_poly.pdbx_strand_id
1 'polypeptide(L)'
;HDRGCRGRGPVVIKLTFCLRRLPHLSREAFQRYWREQHAPLVAKHAETLGILRYVQCHTGHDALNGTMQGSRGGPEAYDGVAELWFESEEAMAANTSEAAVKAGAELLEDEKKFIDLANSPLWFGDEHDVVSRG
;
A
#
# COMPACT_ATOMS: atom_id res chain seq x y z
N HIS A 1 -16.03 12.88 -16.31
CA HIS A 1 -15.63 12.70 -16.78
C HIS A 1 -15.43 12.69 -17.38
N ASP A 2 -15.41 12.88 -17.39
CA ASP A 2 -14.98 12.67 -17.95
C ASP A 2 -14.44 13.03 -18.16
N ARG A 3 -14.08 13.25 -18.02
CA ARG A 3 -13.45 13.32 -18.41
C ARG A 3 -13.26 12.90 -19.28
N GLY A 4 -13.49 12.70 -19.52
CA GLY A 4 -13.44 12.19 -20.28
C GLY A 4 -13.17 11.82 -21.03
N CYS A 5 -13.48 11.59 -21.35
CA CYS A 5 -13.09 11.00 -22.18
C CYS A 5 -12.18 11.30 -22.83
N ARG A 6 -12.13 11.93 -23.01
CA ARG A 6 -11.21 12.33 -23.53
C ARG A 6 -10.09 11.74 -23.47
N GLY A 7 -9.51 11.75 -24.17
CA GLY A 7 -8.43 10.97 -24.14
C GLY A 7 -8.12 10.59 -22.76
N ARG A 8 -8.39 9.53 -22.37
CA ARG A 8 -8.05 9.20 -21.07
C ARG A 8 -6.65 8.69 -21.03
N GLY A 9 -5.97 8.94 -19.96
CA GLY A 9 -4.66 8.40 -19.73
C GLY A 9 -4.68 6.91 -19.50
N PRO A 10 -3.54 6.33 -19.15
CA PRO A 10 -3.46 4.90 -18.88
C PRO A 10 -4.43 4.47 -17.79
N VAL A 11 -4.89 3.23 -17.89
CA VAL A 11 -5.77 2.66 -16.87
C VAL A 11 -4.88 2.24 -15.69
N VAL A 12 -4.89 3.03 -14.65
CA VAL A 12 -4.08 2.82 -13.46
C VAL A 12 -4.82 1.91 -12.49
N ILE A 13 -4.12 0.90 -11.97
CA ILE A 13 -4.68 0.05 -10.93
C ILE A 13 -3.97 0.33 -9.63
N LYS A 14 -4.63 0.06 -8.52
CA LYS A 14 -4.11 0.36 -7.20
C LYS A 14 -4.07 -0.88 -6.32
N LEU A 15 -2.92 -1.14 -5.73
CA LEU A 15 -2.76 -2.17 -4.71
C LEU A 15 -2.99 -1.54 -3.34
N THR A 16 -3.87 -2.14 -2.56
CA THR A 16 -4.11 -1.75 -1.17
C THR A 16 -3.60 -2.87 -0.26
N PHE A 17 -2.75 -2.52 0.69
CA PHE A 17 -2.11 -3.49 1.58
C PHE A 17 -2.38 -3.03 3.01
N CYS A 18 -3.24 -3.75 3.72
CA CYS A 18 -3.60 -3.42 5.11
C CYS A 18 -2.65 -4.16 6.02
N LEU A 19 -1.85 -3.41 6.77
CA LEU A 19 -0.71 -3.97 7.50
C LEU A 19 -0.99 -4.18 8.97
N ARG A 20 -0.70 -5.39 9.44
CA ARG A 20 -0.69 -5.71 10.86
C ARG A 20 0.75 -5.95 11.27
N ARG A 21 1.18 -5.30 12.37
CA ARG A 21 2.56 -5.45 12.86
C ARG A 21 2.79 -6.84 13.42
N LEU A 22 4.06 -7.26 13.43
CA LEU A 22 4.44 -8.47 14.15
C LEU A 22 4.14 -8.29 15.64
N PRO A 23 3.72 -9.37 16.34
CA PRO A 23 3.25 -9.22 17.73
C PRO A 23 4.25 -8.64 18.71
N HIS A 24 5.55 -8.81 18.46
CA HIS A 24 6.58 -8.32 19.37
C HIS A 24 6.90 -6.84 19.19
N LEU A 25 6.34 -6.20 18.15
CA LEU A 25 6.62 -4.78 17.89
C LEU A 25 5.50 -3.91 18.44
N SER A 26 5.87 -2.77 19.00
CA SER A 26 4.89 -1.73 19.28
C SER A 26 4.48 -1.07 17.98
N ARG A 27 3.33 -0.37 17.99
CA ARG A 27 2.89 0.35 16.79
C ARG A 27 3.95 1.38 16.38
N GLU A 28 4.54 2.07 17.36
CA GLU A 28 5.57 3.07 17.08
C GLU A 28 6.81 2.46 16.43
N ALA A 29 7.26 1.32 16.93
CA ALA A 29 8.43 0.66 16.37
C ALA A 29 8.14 0.14 14.96
N PHE A 30 6.94 -0.40 14.74
CA PHE A 30 6.49 -0.87 13.44
C PHE A 30 6.46 0.30 12.44
N GLN A 31 5.81 1.40 12.80
CA GLN A 31 5.65 2.53 11.90
C GLN A 31 6.98 3.20 11.59
N ARG A 32 7.89 3.23 12.58
CA ARG A 32 9.22 3.80 12.37
C ARG A 32 10.03 2.97 11.38
N TYR A 33 10.05 1.65 11.56
CA TYR A 33 10.75 0.75 10.63
C TYR A 33 10.17 0.88 9.22
N TRP A 34 8.87 0.87 9.12
CA TRP A 34 8.16 0.96 7.85
C TRP A 34 8.54 2.22 7.08
N ARG A 35 8.59 3.34 7.79
CA ARG A 35 8.88 4.63 7.17
C ARG A 35 10.37 4.86 6.94
N GLU A 36 11.21 4.47 7.90
CA GLU A 36 12.63 4.82 7.85
C GLU A 36 13.50 3.77 7.16
N GLN A 37 13.10 2.51 7.21
CA GLN A 37 13.88 1.42 6.64
C GLN A 37 13.24 0.85 5.38
N HIS A 38 11.95 0.55 5.42
CA HIS A 38 11.28 -0.09 4.29
C HIS A 38 10.96 0.89 3.16
N ALA A 39 10.50 2.09 3.49
CA ALA A 39 10.12 3.07 2.47
C ALA A 39 11.28 3.40 1.51
N PRO A 40 12.51 3.64 2.01
CA PRO A 40 13.62 3.89 1.08
C PRO A 40 13.90 2.70 0.16
N LEU A 41 13.68 1.47 0.64
CA LEU A 41 13.88 0.28 -0.17
C LEU A 41 12.84 0.20 -1.28
N VAL A 42 11.58 0.52 -0.96
CA VAL A 42 10.52 0.58 -1.97
C VAL A 42 10.86 1.66 -3.01
N ALA A 43 11.29 2.83 -2.55
CA ALA A 43 11.64 3.93 -3.45
C ALA A 43 12.78 3.53 -4.39
N LYS A 44 13.76 2.80 -3.87
CA LYS A 44 14.90 2.33 -4.66
C LYS A 44 14.45 1.44 -5.81
N HIS A 45 13.43 0.60 -5.57
CA HIS A 45 12.98 -0.38 -6.55
C HIS A 45 11.74 0.05 -7.33
N ALA A 46 11.24 1.27 -7.09
CA ALA A 46 9.96 1.68 -7.65
C ALA A 46 9.95 1.62 -9.17
N GLU A 47 11.00 2.14 -9.81
CA GLU A 47 11.04 2.16 -11.28
C GLU A 47 11.11 0.74 -11.84
N THR A 48 11.98 -0.09 -11.27
CA THR A 48 12.13 -1.48 -11.70
C THR A 48 10.82 -2.26 -11.59
N LEU A 49 10.06 -1.99 -10.54
CA LEU A 49 8.80 -2.69 -10.28
C LEU A 49 7.58 -2.04 -10.92
N GLY A 50 7.76 -0.90 -11.58
CA GLY A 50 6.66 -0.21 -12.24
C GLY A 50 5.73 0.48 -11.27
N ILE A 51 6.20 0.83 -10.08
CA ILE A 51 5.41 1.55 -9.10
C ILE A 51 5.37 3.02 -9.49
N LEU A 52 4.18 3.53 -9.83
CA LEU A 52 4.00 4.92 -10.24
C LEU A 52 3.89 5.85 -9.04
N ARG A 53 3.34 5.35 -7.93
CA ARG A 53 3.13 6.13 -6.73
C ARG A 53 3.07 5.16 -5.56
N TYR A 54 3.62 5.57 -4.42
CA TYR A 54 3.62 4.77 -3.20
C TYR A 54 3.29 5.68 -2.03
N VAL A 55 2.27 5.32 -1.27
CA VAL A 55 1.80 6.09 -0.12
C VAL A 55 1.70 5.18 1.08
N GLN A 56 2.22 5.62 2.20
CA GLN A 56 2.02 4.96 3.49
C GLN A 56 1.04 5.80 4.30
N CYS A 57 -0.03 5.18 4.77
CA CYS A 57 -0.96 5.83 5.68
C CYS A 57 -0.80 5.17 7.05
N HIS A 58 -0.18 5.87 7.98
CA HIS A 58 0.12 5.36 9.31
C HIS A 58 -1.06 5.57 10.23
N THR A 59 -1.54 4.51 10.87
CA THR A 59 -2.70 4.60 11.77
C THR A 59 -2.37 5.51 12.95
N GLY A 60 -3.27 6.43 13.21
CA GLY A 60 -3.19 7.37 14.32
C GLY A 60 -4.59 7.87 14.61
N HIS A 61 -4.71 8.94 15.41
CA HIS A 61 -6.01 9.54 15.74
C HIS A 61 -6.93 8.55 16.44
N ASP A 62 -6.42 7.91 17.48
CA ASP A 62 -7.07 6.76 18.13
C ASP A 62 -8.45 7.08 18.68
N ALA A 63 -8.64 8.28 19.26
CA ALA A 63 -9.94 8.64 19.83
C ALA A 63 -11.00 8.74 18.74
N LEU A 64 -10.66 9.36 17.60
CA LEU A 64 -11.58 9.47 16.48
C LEU A 64 -11.89 8.10 15.89
N ASN A 65 -10.86 7.27 15.75
CA ASN A 65 -11.04 5.90 15.24
C ASN A 65 -11.98 5.12 16.14
N GLY A 66 -11.81 5.20 17.46
CA GLY A 66 -12.67 4.49 18.39
C GLY A 66 -14.13 4.91 18.28
N THR A 67 -14.37 6.22 18.12
CA THR A 67 -15.73 6.72 17.94
C THR A 67 -16.37 6.20 16.66
N MET A 68 -15.63 6.25 15.55
CA MET A 68 -16.16 5.80 14.27
C MET A 68 -16.40 4.28 14.25
N GLN A 69 -15.47 3.53 14.79
CA GLN A 69 -15.60 2.07 14.88
C GLN A 69 -16.77 1.68 15.76
N GLY A 70 -16.91 2.36 16.91
CA GLY A 70 -17.99 2.07 17.82
C GLY A 70 -19.36 2.30 17.23
N SER A 71 -19.51 3.37 16.43
CA SER A 71 -20.80 3.67 15.82
C SER A 71 -21.21 2.64 14.78
N ARG A 72 -20.29 1.84 14.29
CA ARG A 72 -20.55 0.84 13.25
C ARG A 72 -20.38 -0.59 13.75
N GLY A 73 -20.03 -0.78 15.02
CA GLY A 73 -19.77 -2.10 15.55
C GLY A 73 -18.60 -2.77 14.83
N GLY A 74 -17.63 -1.99 14.39
CA GLY A 74 -16.54 -2.49 13.57
C GLY A 74 -15.32 -2.91 14.38
N PRO A 75 -14.40 -3.63 13.76
CA PRO A 75 -13.17 -4.08 14.42
C PRO A 75 -12.16 -2.95 14.56
N GLU A 76 -11.09 -3.22 15.28
CA GLU A 76 -10.00 -2.26 15.45
C GLU A 76 -9.23 -2.05 14.16
N ALA A 77 -8.52 -0.94 14.09
CA ALA A 77 -7.76 -0.57 12.91
C ALA A 77 -6.54 -1.47 12.70
N TYR A 78 -6.11 -1.56 11.45
CA TYR A 78 -4.77 -2.06 11.14
C TYR A 78 -3.74 -1.03 11.60
N ASP A 79 -2.48 -1.40 11.56
CA ASP A 79 -1.40 -0.50 11.98
C ASP A 79 -1.04 0.52 10.89
N GLY A 80 -1.47 0.25 9.67
CA GLY A 80 -1.31 1.16 8.57
C GLY A 80 -1.82 0.56 7.28
N VAL A 81 -1.85 1.38 6.23
CA VAL A 81 -2.24 0.93 4.89
C VAL A 81 -1.18 1.43 3.90
N ALA A 82 -0.66 0.52 3.10
CA ALA A 82 0.20 0.89 1.99
C ALA A 82 -0.64 0.93 0.71
N GLU A 83 -0.42 1.96 -0.09
CA GLU A 83 -1.12 2.10 -1.36
C GLU A 83 -0.10 2.28 -2.47
N LEU A 84 -0.22 1.47 -3.51
CA LEU A 84 0.73 1.48 -4.62
C LEU A 84 -0.04 1.50 -5.93
N TRP A 85 0.37 2.39 -6.83
CA TRP A 85 -0.29 2.51 -8.14
C TRP A 85 0.62 1.96 -9.23
N PHE A 86 0.02 1.20 -10.15
CA PHE A 86 0.70 0.59 -11.29
C PHE A 86 -0.05 0.93 -12.57
N GLU A 87 0.62 0.82 -13.69
CA GLU A 87 0.05 1.23 -14.96
C GLU A 87 -1.16 0.37 -15.36
N SER A 88 -1.05 -0.96 -15.25
CA SER A 88 -2.10 -1.88 -15.66
C SER A 88 -1.76 -3.30 -15.23
N GLU A 89 -2.76 -4.19 -15.28
CA GLU A 89 -2.53 -5.62 -15.08
C GLU A 89 -1.55 -6.15 -16.13
N GLU A 90 -1.73 -5.73 -17.37
CA GLU A 90 -0.88 -6.20 -18.46
C GLU A 90 0.56 -5.82 -18.25
N ALA A 91 0.81 -4.57 -17.80
CA ALA A 91 2.16 -4.12 -17.53
C ALA A 91 2.80 -4.92 -16.40
N MET A 92 2.03 -5.23 -15.36
CA MET A 92 2.54 -6.02 -14.25
C MET A 92 2.85 -7.45 -14.70
N ALA A 93 1.96 -8.06 -15.46
CA ALA A 93 2.17 -9.41 -15.96
C ALA A 93 3.39 -9.50 -16.88
N ALA A 94 3.68 -8.43 -17.60
CA ALA A 94 4.82 -8.39 -18.52
C ALA A 94 6.14 -8.07 -17.82
N ASN A 95 6.09 -7.61 -16.58
CA ASN A 95 7.29 -7.17 -15.85
C ASN A 95 7.95 -8.35 -15.16
N THR A 96 8.59 -9.20 -15.94
CA THR A 96 9.16 -10.47 -15.46
C THR A 96 10.67 -10.53 -15.61
N SER A 97 11.33 -9.38 -15.71
CA SER A 97 12.79 -9.34 -15.83
C SER A 97 13.44 -9.90 -14.55
N GLU A 98 14.68 -10.34 -14.69
CA GLU A 98 15.43 -10.83 -13.55
C GLU A 98 15.54 -9.75 -12.47
N ALA A 99 15.74 -8.50 -12.90
CA ALA A 99 15.83 -7.38 -11.96
C ALA A 99 14.52 -7.17 -11.20
N ALA A 100 13.38 -7.27 -11.89
CA ALA A 100 12.08 -7.10 -11.25
C ALA A 100 11.79 -8.22 -10.25
N VAL A 101 12.09 -9.46 -10.64
CA VAL A 101 11.90 -10.61 -9.74
C VAL A 101 12.76 -10.46 -8.48
N LYS A 102 14.01 -10.05 -8.66
CA LYS A 102 14.93 -9.88 -7.54
C LYS A 102 14.48 -8.74 -6.63
N ALA A 103 14.03 -7.63 -7.21
CA ALA A 103 13.55 -6.49 -6.44
C ALA A 103 12.32 -6.86 -5.60
N GLY A 104 11.38 -7.58 -6.20
CA GLY A 104 10.20 -8.04 -5.48
C GLY A 104 10.54 -8.96 -4.33
N ALA A 105 11.49 -9.86 -4.55
CA ALA A 105 11.94 -10.78 -3.50
C ALA A 105 12.60 -10.02 -2.35
N GLU A 106 13.37 -8.99 -2.66
CA GLU A 106 14.02 -8.18 -1.64
C GLU A 106 13.00 -7.44 -0.78
N LEU A 107 11.96 -6.90 -1.40
CA LEU A 107 10.89 -6.23 -0.65
C LEU A 107 10.17 -7.22 0.26
N LEU A 108 9.88 -8.40 -0.25
CA LEU A 108 9.19 -9.42 0.55
C LEU A 108 10.01 -9.82 1.76
N GLU A 109 11.32 -10.02 1.58
CA GLU A 109 12.18 -10.38 2.71
C GLU A 109 12.22 -9.28 3.76
N ASP A 110 12.18 -8.02 3.34
CA ASP A 110 12.14 -6.91 4.28
C ASP A 110 10.80 -6.83 5.00
N GLU A 111 9.70 -7.10 4.28
CA GLU A 111 8.36 -7.11 4.87
C GLU A 111 8.26 -8.11 6.02
N LYS A 112 8.90 -9.25 5.89
CA LYS A 112 8.87 -10.29 6.93
C LYS A 112 9.45 -9.81 8.25
N LYS A 113 10.24 -8.75 8.24
CA LYS A 113 10.90 -8.24 9.44
C LYS A 113 9.96 -7.45 10.34
N PHE A 114 8.84 -6.94 9.82
CA PHE A 114 7.96 -6.08 10.62
C PHE A 114 6.48 -6.34 10.40
N ILE A 115 6.08 -7.04 9.33
CA ILE A 115 4.66 -7.26 8.99
C ILE A 115 4.27 -8.70 9.30
N ASP A 116 3.12 -8.86 9.96
CA ASP A 116 2.47 -10.14 10.12
C ASP A 116 1.71 -10.43 8.83
N LEU A 117 2.41 -11.02 7.87
CA LEU A 117 1.89 -11.17 6.51
C LEU A 117 0.63 -12.04 6.47
N ALA A 118 0.55 -13.05 7.31
CA ALA A 118 -0.62 -13.94 7.33
C ALA A 118 -1.89 -13.22 7.73
N ASN A 119 -1.78 -12.11 8.46
CA ASN A 119 -2.92 -11.34 8.93
C ASN A 119 -3.02 -9.97 8.28
N SER A 120 -2.33 -9.78 7.15
CA SER A 120 -2.26 -8.49 6.45
C SER A 120 -2.75 -8.65 5.02
N PRO A 121 -4.05 -8.42 4.78
CA PRO A 121 -4.61 -8.64 3.45
C PRO A 121 -4.16 -7.58 2.45
N LEU A 122 -4.08 -7.98 1.18
CA LEU A 122 -3.77 -7.05 0.11
C LEU A 122 -4.56 -7.46 -1.13
N TRP A 123 -4.91 -6.47 -1.95
CA TRP A 123 -5.69 -6.71 -3.17
C TRP A 123 -5.56 -5.52 -4.10
N PHE A 124 -5.84 -5.75 -5.39
CA PHE A 124 -5.90 -4.69 -6.39
C PHE A 124 -7.34 -4.23 -6.59
N GLY A 125 -7.49 -2.96 -6.94
CA GLY A 125 -8.77 -2.39 -7.27
C GLY A 125 -8.62 -1.21 -8.21
N ASP A 126 -9.75 -0.73 -8.69
CA ASP A 126 -9.82 0.44 -9.56
C ASP A 126 -10.43 1.59 -8.78
N GLU A 127 -9.78 2.74 -8.81
CA GLU A 127 -10.26 3.92 -8.10
C GLU A 127 -11.29 4.67 -8.93
N HIS A 128 -12.30 5.16 -8.26
CA HIS A 128 -13.31 6.03 -8.88
C HIS A 128 -13.38 7.31 -8.07
N ASP A 129 -12.96 8.43 -8.65
CA ASP A 129 -13.05 9.72 -7.98
C ASP A 129 -14.50 10.14 -7.90
N VAL A 130 -15.03 10.20 -6.68
CA VAL A 130 -16.42 10.61 -6.48
C VAL A 130 -16.47 12.07 -6.07
N VAL A 131 -15.57 12.49 -5.17
CA VAL A 131 -15.45 13.88 -4.77
C VAL A 131 -13.96 14.22 -4.72
N SER A 132 -13.60 15.34 -5.32
CA SER A 132 -12.24 15.84 -5.26
C SER A 132 -12.30 17.36 -5.13
N ARG A 133 -11.97 17.87 -3.95
CA ARG A 133 -12.13 19.31 -3.66
C ARG A 133 -10.81 19.98 -3.32
N GLY A 134 -9.76 19.44 -3.78
CA GLY A 134 -8.46 19.97 -3.49
C GLY A 134 -7.69 19.04 -2.58
#